data_e545a0bb59486d53c3496baf89e00918
#
_entry.id   e545a0bb59486d53c3496baf89e00918
#
_cell.length_a   1.000
_cell.length_b   1.000
_cell.length_c   1.000
_cell.angle_alpha   90.00
_cell.angle_beta   90.00
_cell.angle_gamma   90.00
#
_symmetry.space_group_name_H-M   'P 1'
#
loop_
_entity.id
_entity.type
_entity.pdbx_description
1 polymer ?
#
loop_
_entity_poly.entity_id
_entity_poly.type
_entity_poly.pdbx_seq_one_letter_code
_entity_poly.pdbx_strand_id
1 'polypeptide(L)'
;MVDANVWVDSFCVDHAESFAARAFIGQAAETGTSLFFPVHIAKDVLYVVQHELKRSVLANGGALDEASARAIGDAALAFVRNMTENATAVGADASDLWLADKYLALHRDFEDNLVLAACKRAQVDYLVTNDRKLLE
;
A
#
# COMPACT_ATOMS: atom_id res chain seq x y z
N MET A 1 -10.67 3.96 0.93
CA MET A 1 -9.68 2.90 0.63
C MET A 1 -8.36 3.56 0.27
N VAL A 2 -7.25 3.06 0.79
CA VAL A 2 -5.90 3.59 0.51
C VAL A 2 -5.11 2.52 -0.22
N ASP A 3 -4.55 2.88 -1.37
CA ASP A 3 -3.79 2.00 -2.25
C ASP A 3 -2.36 1.78 -1.74
N ALA A 4 -1.70 0.72 -2.23
CA ALA A 4 -0.35 0.33 -1.84
C ALA A 4 0.68 1.45 -2.05
N ASN A 5 0.60 2.17 -3.19
CA ASN A 5 1.54 3.25 -3.52
C ASN A 5 1.51 4.38 -2.48
N VAL A 6 0.34 4.75 -1.95
CA VAL A 6 0.21 5.80 -0.92
C VAL A 6 0.86 5.35 0.41
N TRP A 7 0.69 4.07 0.80
CA TRP A 7 1.35 3.52 1.97
C TRP A 7 2.87 3.50 1.79
N VAL A 8 3.36 3.00 0.65
CA VAL A 8 4.80 2.98 0.34
C VAL A 8 5.38 4.40 0.39
N ASP A 9 4.73 5.36 -0.27
CA ASP A 9 5.18 6.76 -0.27
C ASP A 9 5.19 7.36 1.14
N SER A 10 4.26 6.97 2.00
CA SER A 10 4.25 7.45 3.38
C SER A 10 5.44 6.93 4.20
N PHE A 11 6.01 5.79 3.85
CA PHE A 11 7.14 5.16 4.54
C PHE A 11 8.49 5.55 3.93
N CYS A 12 8.55 5.74 2.61
CA CYS A 12 9.78 6.02 1.87
C CYS A 12 9.99 7.53 1.71
N VAL A 13 10.79 8.12 2.61
CA VAL A 13 11.01 9.57 2.70
C VAL A 13 11.58 10.22 1.44
N ASP A 14 12.29 9.44 0.62
CA ASP A 14 12.92 9.91 -0.62
C ASP A 14 11.95 9.93 -1.82
N HIS A 15 10.74 9.44 -1.66
CA HIS A 15 9.71 9.48 -2.70
C HIS A 15 9.12 10.87 -2.83
N ALA A 16 8.84 11.29 -4.07
CA ALA A 16 8.31 12.63 -4.37
C ALA A 16 6.98 12.91 -3.63
N GLU A 17 6.13 11.90 -3.52
CA GLU A 17 4.81 11.99 -2.90
C GLU A 17 4.82 11.75 -1.37
N SER A 18 6.00 11.51 -0.77
CA SER A 18 6.13 11.13 0.64
C SER A 18 5.48 12.13 1.59
N PHE A 19 5.72 13.43 1.37
CA PHE A 19 5.14 14.48 2.21
C PHE A 19 3.61 14.48 2.15
N ALA A 20 3.06 14.40 0.95
CA ALA A 20 1.60 14.40 0.73
C ALA A 20 0.94 13.15 1.33
N ALA A 21 1.53 11.97 1.14
CA ALA A 21 1.04 10.72 1.69
C ALA A 21 1.01 10.73 3.22
N ARG A 22 2.08 11.20 3.86
CA ARG A 22 2.15 11.32 5.33
C ARG A 22 1.15 12.33 5.87
N ALA A 23 1.05 13.50 5.23
CA ALA A 23 0.09 14.53 5.62
C ALA A 23 -1.34 14.01 5.53
N PHE A 24 -1.68 13.28 4.48
CA PHE A 24 -2.98 12.65 4.31
C PHE A 24 -3.31 11.66 5.42
N ILE A 25 -2.41 10.71 5.71
CA ILE A 25 -2.62 9.69 6.76
C ILE A 25 -2.74 10.34 8.14
N GLY A 26 -1.87 11.30 8.46
CA GLY A 26 -1.92 12.05 9.71
C GLY A 26 -3.21 12.84 9.87
N GLN A 27 -3.64 13.56 8.84
CA GLN A 27 -4.87 14.33 8.86
C GLN A 27 -6.10 13.43 8.99
N ALA A 28 -6.12 12.26 8.37
CA ALA A 28 -7.20 11.30 8.53
C ALA A 28 -7.38 10.87 10.00
N ALA A 29 -6.27 10.61 10.70
CA ALA A 29 -6.29 10.29 12.13
C ALA A 29 -6.83 11.45 12.98
N GLU A 30 -6.42 12.70 12.69
CA GLU A 30 -6.87 13.90 13.41
C GLU A 30 -8.35 14.22 13.18
N THR A 31 -8.87 13.97 11.98
CA THR A 31 -10.26 14.24 11.61
C THR A 31 -11.23 13.11 11.93
N GLY A 32 -10.72 11.96 12.40
CA GLY A 32 -11.53 10.76 12.62
C GLY A 32 -12.00 10.10 11.32
N THR A 33 -11.33 10.35 10.19
CA THR A 33 -11.63 9.71 8.92
C THR A 33 -11.17 8.26 8.96
N SER A 34 -12.09 7.32 8.73
CA SER A 34 -11.77 5.90 8.71
C SER A 34 -11.00 5.53 7.44
N LEU A 35 -9.79 5.03 7.61
CA LEU A 35 -8.99 4.50 6.52
C LEU A 35 -9.16 2.99 6.40
N PHE A 36 -9.14 2.51 5.17
CA PHE A 36 -9.23 1.08 4.84
C PHE A 36 -8.14 0.72 3.83
N PHE A 37 -7.70 -0.53 3.83
CA PHE A 37 -6.82 -1.07 2.79
C PHE A 37 -7.21 -2.52 2.45
N PRO A 38 -7.10 -2.96 1.18
CA PRO A 38 -7.32 -4.36 0.83
C PRO A 38 -6.21 -5.23 1.42
N VAL A 39 -6.54 -6.34 2.07
CA VAL A 39 -5.54 -7.18 2.75
C VAL A 39 -4.41 -7.67 1.81
N HIS A 40 -4.72 -7.85 0.52
CA HIS A 40 -3.74 -8.37 -0.44
C HIS A 40 -2.61 -7.38 -0.74
N ILE A 41 -2.82 -6.05 -0.62
CA ILE A 41 -1.74 -5.08 -0.85
C ILE A 41 -0.66 -5.09 0.24
N ALA A 42 -0.92 -5.68 1.40
CA ALA A 42 0.07 -5.74 2.47
C ALA A 42 1.36 -6.46 2.05
N LYS A 43 1.26 -7.51 1.20
CA LYS A 43 2.42 -8.19 0.64
C LYS A 43 3.20 -7.30 -0.33
N ASP A 44 2.49 -6.46 -1.10
CA ASP A 44 3.10 -5.57 -2.10
C ASP A 44 3.86 -4.44 -1.38
N VAL A 45 3.24 -3.85 -0.35
CA VAL A 45 3.90 -2.87 0.52
C VAL A 45 5.14 -3.48 1.18
N LEU A 46 5.02 -4.69 1.76
CA LEU A 46 6.16 -5.40 2.37
C LEU A 46 7.31 -5.57 1.37
N TYR A 47 7.00 -6.06 0.17
CA TYR A 47 7.99 -6.32 -0.86
C TYR A 47 8.70 -5.04 -1.32
N VAL A 48 7.93 -3.99 -1.63
CA VAL A 48 8.49 -2.71 -2.12
C VAL A 48 9.33 -2.04 -1.05
N VAL A 49 8.85 -1.99 0.20
CA VAL A 49 9.61 -1.40 1.32
C VAL A 49 10.91 -2.17 1.57
N GLN A 50 10.89 -3.51 1.53
CA GLN A 50 12.13 -4.30 1.62
C GLN A 50 13.11 -3.96 0.50
N HIS A 51 12.62 -3.81 -0.72
CA HIS A 51 13.44 -3.44 -1.87
C HIS A 51 14.08 -2.06 -1.70
N GLU A 52 13.29 -1.06 -1.28
CA GLU A 52 13.78 0.29 -1.04
C GLU A 52 14.83 0.34 0.09
N LEU A 53 14.61 -0.38 1.19
CA LEU A 53 15.57 -0.48 2.28
C LEU A 53 16.88 -1.16 1.84
N LYS A 54 16.81 -2.24 1.06
CA LYS A 54 18.00 -2.88 0.47
C LYS A 54 18.78 -1.91 -0.42
N ARG A 55 18.06 -1.19 -1.27
CA ARG A 55 18.66 -0.19 -2.16
C ARG A 55 19.37 0.91 -1.35
N SER A 56 18.74 1.40 -0.29
CA SER A 56 19.30 2.41 0.60
C SER A 56 20.57 1.91 1.30
N VAL A 57 20.58 0.67 1.82
CA VAL A 57 21.78 0.07 2.45
C VAL A 57 22.95 0.03 1.46
N LEU A 58 22.71 -0.44 0.24
CA LEU A 58 23.76 -0.52 -0.78
C LEU A 58 24.26 0.85 -1.23
N ALA A 59 23.36 1.81 -1.41
CA ALA A 59 23.71 3.18 -1.80
C ALA A 59 24.59 3.88 -0.75
N ASN A 60 24.43 3.52 0.52
CA ASN A 60 25.25 4.04 1.63
C ASN A 60 26.52 3.20 1.91
N GLY A 61 26.90 2.31 1.00
CA GLY A 61 28.12 1.49 1.12
C GLY A 61 27.99 0.33 2.10
N GLY A 62 26.78 -0.02 2.54
CA GLY A 62 26.52 -1.19 3.37
C GLY A 62 26.55 -2.49 2.57
N ALA A 63 26.60 -3.62 3.28
CA ALA A 63 26.52 -4.96 2.70
C ALA A 63 25.19 -5.62 3.06
N LEU A 64 24.69 -6.48 2.13
CA LEU A 64 23.50 -7.30 2.38
C LEU A 64 23.93 -8.67 2.91
N ASP A 65 24.39 -8.69 4.17
CA ASP A 65 24.63 -9.92 4.92
C ASP A 65 23.33 -10.42 5.61
N GLU A 66 23.44 -11.54 6.32
CA GLU A 66 22.29 -12.14 7.01
C GLU A 66 21.69 -11.22 8.07
N ALA A 67 22.52 -10.47 8.79
CA ALA A 67 22.08 -9.57 9.84
C ALA A 67 21.33 -8.37 9.26
N SER A 68 21.86 -7.74 8.21
CA SER A 68 21.20 -6.64 7.51
C SER A 68 19.91 -7.10 6.80
N ALA A 69 19.91 -8.30 6.20
CA ALA A 69 18.70 -8.87 5.58
C ALA A 69 17.58 -9.08 6.61
N ARG A 70 17.91 -9.58 7.81
CA ARG A 70 16.96 -9.75 8.91
C ARG A 70 16.44 -8.39 9.39
N ALA A 71 17.31 -7.43 9.65
CA ALA A 71 16.92 -6.08 10.07
C ALA A 71 15.98 -5.39 9.07
N ILE A 72 16.25 -5.53 7.77
CA ILE A 72 15.39 -5.02 6.70
C ILE A 72 14.01 -5.71 6.74
N GLY A 73 13.98 -7.03 6.92
CA GLY A 73 12.73 -7.77 7.06
C GLY A 73 11.89 -7.30 8.24
N ASP A 74 12.52 -7.14 9.40
CA ASP A 74 11.85 -6.67 10.63
C ASP A 74 11.33 -5.23 10.48
N ALA A 75 12.14 -4.35 9.86
CA ALA A 75 11.73 -2.97 9.58
C ALA A 75 10.52 -2.93 8.62
N ALA A 76 10.55 -3.68 7.53
CA ALA A 76 9.43 -3.73 6.59
C ALA A 76 8.14 -4.29 7.22
N LEU A 77 8.25 -5.31 8.09
CA LEU A 77 7.12 -5.81 8.86
C LEU A 77 6.57 -4.75 9.84
N ALA A 78 7.44 -3.92 10.43
CA ALA A 78 6.99 -2.83 11.29
C ALA A 78 6.14 -1.81 10.52
N PHE A 79 6.46 -1.52 9.25
CA PHE A 79 5.61 -0.67 8.41
C PHE A 79 4.25 -1.31 8.12
N VAL A 80 4.20 -2.60 7.82
CA VAL A 80 2.91 -3.30 7.64
C VAL A 80 2.07 -3.28 8.93
N ARG A 81 2.69 -3.44 10.09
CA ARG A 81 1.99 -3.29 11.39
C ARG A 81 1.45 -1.88 11.57
N ASN A 82 2.24 -0.86 11.21
CA ASN A 82 1.79 0.52 11.26
C ASN A 82 0.56 0.77 10.36
N MET A 83 0.46 0.14 9.19
CA MET A 83 -0.77 0.17 8.38
C MET A 83 -1.97 -0.35 9.17
N THR A 84 -1.84 -1.48 9.88
CA THR A 84 -2.94 -2.08 10.64
C THR A 84 -3.32 -1.29 11.89
N GLU A 85 -2.43 -0.45 12.39
CA GLU A 85 -2.70 0.48 13.50
C GLU A 85 -3.47 1.71 13.03
N ASN A 86 -3.28 2.14 11.78
CA ASN A 86 -3.87 3.36 11.22
C ASN A 86 -5.08 3.11 10.32
N ALA A 87 -5.31 1.88 9.87
CA ALA A 87 -6.38 1.56 8.93
C ALA A 87 -6.94 0.14 9.15
N THR A 88 -8.18 -0.06 8.73
CA THR A 88 -8.85 -1.36 8.79
C THR A 88 -8.55 -2.18 7.55
N ALA A 89 -8.04 -3.40 7.72
CA ALA A 89 -7.85 -4.34 6.63
C ALA A 89 -9.19 -4.90 6.13
N VAL A 90 -9.41 -4.80 4.83
CA VAL A 90 -10.56 -5.41 4.15
C VAL A 90 -10.12 -6.76 3.59
N GLY A 91 -10.65 -7.85 4.14
CA GLY A 91 -10.36 -9.21 3.66
C GLY A 91 -10.81 -9.40 2.22
N ALA A 92 -10.19 -10.34 1.50
CA ALA A 92 -10.57 -10.71 0.14
C ALA A 92 -11.41 -12.00 0.13
N ASP A 93 -12.30 -12.12 -0.85
CA ASP A 93 -13.05 -13.35 -1.12
C ASP A 93 -13.25 -13.60 -2.62
N ALA A 94 -13.95 -14.68 -2.97
CA ALA A 94 -14.17 -15.06 -4.36
C ALA A 94 -14.94 -14.01 -5.18
N SER A 95 -15.73 -13.15 -4.53
CA SER A 95 -16.46 -12.07 -5.22
C SER A 95 -15.54 -10.98 -5.74
N ASP A 96 -14.40 -10.74 -5.06
CA ASP A 96 -13.40 -9.78 -5.54
C ASP A 96 -12.75 -10.25 -6.85
N LEU A 97 -12.45 -11.56 -6.95
CA LEU A 97 -11.91 -12.15 -8.18
C LEU A 97 -12.92 -12.03 -9.35
N TRP A 98 -14.17 -12.32 -9.08
CA TRP A 98 -15.24 -12.19 -10.09
C TRP A 98 -15.44 -10.75 -10.54
N LEU A 99 -15.44 -9.78 -9.61
CA LEU A 99 -15.56 -8.36 -9.94
C LEU A 99 -14.34 -7.85 -10.70
N ALA A 100 -13.12 -8.21 -10.27
CA ALA A 100 -11.90 -7.82 -10.94
C ALA A 100 -11.86 -8.30 -12.40
N ASP A 101 -12.32 -9.55 -12.65
CA ASP A 101 -12.48 -10.09 -14.02
C ASP A 101 -13.46 -9.24 -14.85
N LYS A 102 -14.60 -8.84 -14.27
CA LYS A 102 -15.56 -7.97 -14.95
C LYS A 102 -14.98 -6.59 -15.26
N TYR A 103 -14.16 -6.05 -14.38
CA TYR A 103 -13.52 -4.75 -14.57
C TYR A 103 -12.43 -4.75 -15.65
N LEU A 104 -11.93 -5.91 -16.11
CA LEU A 104 -10.97 -6.00 -17.22
C LEU A 104 -11.51 -5.37 -18.53
N ALA A 105 -12.82 -5.24 -18.67
CA ALA A 105 -13.44 -4.52 -19.77
C ALA A 105 -13.23 -2.99 -19.71
N LEU A 106 -12.97 -2.45 -18.51
CA LEU A 106 -12.76 -1.02 -18.25
C LEU A 106 -11.29 -0.71 -18.04
N HIS A 107 -10.62 -1.50 -17.24
CA HIS A 107 -9.22 -1.33 -16.88
C HIS A 107 -8.48 -2.66 -16.98
N ARG A 108 -7.34 -2.68 -17.68
CA ARG A 108 -6.64 -3.94 -18.03
C ARG A 108 -5.75 -4.49 -16.92
N ASP A 109 -5.45 -3.70 -15.90
CA ASP A 109 -4.65 -4.16 -14.77
C ASP A 109 -5.52 -4.92 -13.78
N PHE A 110 -5.22 -6.22 -13.62
CA PHE A 110 -6.00 -7.09 -12.74
C PHE A 110 -5.77 -6.79 -11.25
N GLU A 111 -4.57 -6.35 -10.87
CA GLU A 111 -4.26 -6.01 -9.47
C GLU A 111 -5.02 -4.75 -9.06
N ASP A 112 -5.04 -3.73 -9.90
CA ASP A 112 -5.86 -2.53 -9.70
C ASP A 112 -7.35 -2.87 -9.61
N ASN A 113 -7.82 -3.78 -10.46
CA ASN A 113 -9.21 -4.24 -10.44
C ASN A 113 -9.57 -4.97 -9.13
N LEU A 114 -8.62 -5.66 -8.48
CA LEU A 114 -8.84 -6.23 -7.14
C LEU A 114 -9.02 -5.13 -6.08
N VAL A 115 -8.27 -4.04 -6.18
CA VAL A 115 -8.45 -2.87 -5.30
C VAL A 115 -9.83 -2.26 -5.50
N LEU A 116 -10.25 -2.06 -6.75
CA LEU A 116 -11.58 -1.54 -7.09
C LEU A 116 -12.70 -2.47 -6.59
N ALA A 117 -12.53 -3.78 -6.73
CA ALA A 117 -13.48 -4.77 -6.22
C ALA A 117 -13.61 -4.69 -4.69
N ALA A 118 -12.49 -4.59 -3.97
CA ALA A 118 -12.49 -4.39 -2.52
C ALA A 118 -13.19 -3.08 -2.11
N CYS A 119 -12.96 -1.98 -2.85
CA CYS A 119 -13.65 -0.71 -2.63
C CYS A 119 -15.17 -0.87 -2.77
N LYS A 120 -15.61 -1.53 -3.83
CA LYS A 120 -17.05 -1.76 -4.08
C LYS A 120 -17.69 -2.59 -2.99
N ARG A 121 -17.04 -3.68 -2.59
CA ARG A 121 -17.57 -4.58 -1.57
C ARG A 121 -17.60 -3.94 -0.18
N ALA A 122 -16.56 -3.19 0.17
CA ALA A 122 -16.48 -2.48 1.44
C ALA A 122 -17.31 -1.18 1.47
N GLN A 123 -17.92 -0.79 0.35
CA GLN A 123 -18.73 0.42 0.22
C GLN A 123 -18.02 1.69 0.70
N VAL A 124 -16.73 1.81 0.37
CA VAL A 124 -15.95 3.01 0.71
C VAL A 124 -16.32 4.18 -0.19
N ASP A 125 -16.27 5.39 0.36
CA ASP A 125 -16.64 6.62 -0.37
C ASP A 125 -15.58 7.01 -1.41
N TYR A 126 -14.31 6.78 -1.11
CA TYR A 126 -13.16 7.22 -1.93
C TYR A 126 -12.07 6.16 -2.00
N LEU A 127 -11.42 6.08 -3.17
CA LEU A 127 -10.12 5.45 -3.34
C LEU A 127 -9.05 6.54 -3.39
N VAL A 128 -8.00 6.39 -2.59
CA VAL A 128 -6.83 7.28 -2.58
C VAL A 128 -5.66 6.52 -3.17
N THR A 129 -5.16 7.02 -4.29
CA THR A 129 -4.05 6.42 -5.04
C THR A 129 -3.20 7.52 -5.70
N ASN A 130 -1.92 7.22 -5.92
CA ASN A 130 -1.01 8.03 -6.74
C ASN A 130 -0.88 7.49 -8.17
N ASP A 131 -1.57 6.39 -8.49
CA ASP A 131 -1.58 5.84 -9.85
C ASP A 131 -2.55 6.62 -10.75
N ARG A 132 -1.97 7.37 -11.69
CA ARG A 132 -2.75 8.18 -12.65
C ARG A 132 -3.62 7.33 -13.56
N LYS A 133 -3.19 6.10 -13.89
CA LYS A 133 -3.97 5.22 -14.77
C LYS A 133 -5.25 4.72 -14.10
N LEU A 134 -5.21 4.59 -12.78
CA LEU A 134 -6.37 4.17 -11.99
C LEU A 134 -7.38 5.32 -11.77
N LEU A 135 -6.95 6.57 -12.03
CA LEU A 135 -7.78 7.77 -11.90
C LEU A 135 -8.46 8.21 -13.22
N GLU A 136 -8.07 7.63 -14.36
CA GLU A 136 -8.63 7.89 -15.70
C GLU A 136 -9.80 6.95 -16.01
#